data_6a0d77031df9e29b3651525234b44cec
#
_entry.id   6a0d77031df9e29b3651525234b44cec
#
_cell.length_a   1.000
_cell.length_b   1.000
_cell.length_c   1.000
_cell.angle_alpha   90.00
_cell.angle_beta   90.00
_cell.angle_gamma   90.00
#
_symmetry.space_group_name_H-M   'P 1'
#
loop_
_entity.id
_entity.type
_entity.pdbx_description
1 polymer ?
#
loop_
_entity_poly.entity_id
_entity_poly.type
_entity_poly.pdbx_seq_one_letter_code
_entity_poly.pdbx_strand_id
1 'polypeptide(L)'
;MPAYEKLETALIRALSLLEGNRYTGYDPYDGLLSPIARILPGARARLIFIHGVRKKPFNIRPLLGIKKTMNPKTLALCLSAYAIINKMKIRPEVSRGERLLLQKVVDVVSLLDESFPWGYPFPWQSRAFFVPQGTPTAVNTAFVIHALADTAESFELKTAGLVKKGAANILKCLNRSHDGFFSYTPLDNYRIHNANLLLASALARAGFADEAMEAARASIALQRLDGSWPYGEDHEMFSYIDNFHTGFVILALISLKKTFGDEFGEPLEKVVDFYKRNLFGSDGLPLWRIDRRYPLDVHTFAVAAGTMAELGETQKALKLADALIHLFMNREGRFGYQRGRFIYNRTNYARWGQAWGVWALAKVLLAS
;
A
#
# COMPACT_ATOMS: atom_id res chain seq x y z
N MET A 1 7.30 -28.15 -8.88
CA MET A 1 6.76 -27.64 -7.61
C MET A 1 5.33 -27.16 -7.87
N PRO A 2 4.32 -27.63 -7.14
CA PRO A 2 2.95 -27.14 -7.26
C PRO A 2 2.91 -25.61 -7.10
N ALA A 3 1.94 -24.94 -7.73
CA ALA A 3 1.85 -23.47 -7.71
C ALA A 3 1.79 -22.90 -6.28
N TYR A 4 1.05 -23.57 -5.40
CA TYR A 4 0.91 -23.22 -3.99
C TYR A 4 2.27 -23.21 -3.25
N GLU A 5 3.04 -24.28 -3.35
CA GLU A 5 4.36 -24.45 -2.72
C GLU A 5 5.39 -23.40 -3.20
N LYS A 6 5.31 -23.03 -4.49
CA LYS A 6 6.11 -21.95 -5.06
C LYS A 6 5.78 -20.59 -4.42
N LEU A 7 4.48 -20.27 -4.27
CA LEU A 7 4.03 -19.02 -3.65
C LEU A 7 4.39 -18.95 -2.17
N GLU A 8 4.20 -20.04 -1.43
CA GLU A 8 4.56 -20.14 -0.01
C GLU A 8 6.07 -19.93 0.19
N THR A 9 6.89 -20.62 -0.59
CA THR A 9 8.36 -20.46 -0.56
C THR A 9 8.76 -19.01 -0.87
N ALA A 10 8.13 -18.38 -1.86
CA ALA A 10 8.38 -16.99 -2.22
C ALA A 10 7.97 -16.03 -1.10
N LEU A 11 6.80 -16.24 -0.47
CA LEU A 11 6.33 -15.46 0.68
C LEU A 11 7.32 -15.52 1.84
N ILE A 12 7.71 -16.72 2.25
CA ILE A 12 8.64 -16.93 3.38
C ILE A 12 9.98 -16.24 3.11
N ARG A 13 10.56 -16.43 1.92
CA ARG A 13 11.83 -15.76 1.53
C ARG A 13 11.72 -14.24 1.57
N ALA A 14 10.65 -13.70 1.00
CA ALA A 14 10.45 -12.25 0.93
C ALA A 14 10.23 -11.64 2.32
N LEU A 15 9.49 -12.31 3.20
CA LEU A 15 9.21 -11.88 4.56
C LEU A 15 10.48 -11.94 5.43
N SER A 16 11.26 -13.04 5.34
CA SER A 16 12.52 -13.20 6.08
C SER A 16 13.53 -12.09 5.78
N LEU A 17 13.53 -11.54 4.57
CA LEU A 17 14.37 -10.39 4.24
C LEU A 17 13.96 -9.10 4.95
N LEU A 18 12.67 -8.85 5.12
CA LEU A 18 12.18 -7.70 5.89
C LEU A 18 12.51 -7.87 7.37
N GLU A 19 12.28 -9.04 7.92
CA GLU A 19 12.62 -9.40 9.29
C GLU A 19 14.13 -9.23 9.56
N GLY A 20 14.99 -9.82 8.72
CA GLY A 20 16.44 -9.72 8.82
C GLY A 20 16.98 -8.29 8.73
N ASN A 21 16.27 -7.41 8.02
CA ASN A 21 16.56 -5.97 7.98
C ASN A 21 15.81 -5.17 9.05
N ARG A 22 15.17 -5.80 10.03
CA ARG A 22 14.34 -5.15 11.05
C ARG A 22 13.30 -4.19 10.44
N TYR A 23 12.66 -4.61 9.33
CA TYR A 23 11.66 -3.87 8.54
C TYR A 23 12.15 -2.53 8.00
N THR A 24 13.46 -2.26 8.01
CA THR A 24 14.05 -1.04 7.45
C THR A 24 14.44 -1.24 5.98
N GLY A 25 14.41 -0.17 5.21
CA GLY A 25 14.87 -0.19 3.83
C GLY A 25 14.80 1.18 3.17
N TYR A 26 15.11 1.20 1.88
CA TYR A 26 14.97 2.38 1.05
C TYR A 26 13.54 2.52 0.52
N ASP A 27 13.19 3.74 0.10
CA ASP A 27 11.92 4.09 -0.52
C ASP A 27 12.16 4.82 -1.86
N PRO A 28 11.28 4.71 -2.86
CA PRO A 28 11.42 5.46 -4.11
C PRO A 28 11.49 6.98 -3.92
N TYR A 29 10.93 7.51 -2.83
CA TYR A 29 10.76 8.94 -2.56
C TYR A 29 11.65 9.49 -1.44
N ASP A 30 12.56 8.68 -0.90
CA ASP A 30 13.44 9.01 0.23
C ASP A 30 14.62 9.93 -0.13
N GLY A 31 14.70 10.40 -1.37
CA GLY A 31 15.83 11.19 -1.87
C GLY A 31 16.21 12.39 -0.99
N LEU A 32 15.20 13.04 -0.38
CA LEU A 32 15.45 14.23 0.46
C LEU A 32 16.06 13.91 1.84
N LEU A 33 16.27 12.65 2.19
CA LEU A 33 17.11 12.26 3.34
C LEU A 33 18.61 12.48 3.07
N SER A 34 19.02 12.68 1.82
CA SER A 34 20.40 12.98 1.49
C SER A 34 20.84 14.33 2.10
N PRO A 35 22.04 14.41 2.70
CA PRO A 35 22.61 15.69 3.11
C PRO A 35 22.67 16.73 1.97
N ILE A 36 22.86 16.27 0.72
CA ILE A 36 22.85 17.12 -0.49
C ILE A 36 21.48 17.81 -0.68
N ALA A 37 20.39 17.20 -0.25
CA ALA A 37 19.07 17.78 -0.41
C ALA A 37 18.87 19.10 0.37
N ARG A 38 19.69 19.34 1.41
CA ARG A 38 19.63 20.57 2.24
C ARG A 38 20.00 21.84 1.47
N ILE A 39 20.83 21.72 0.44
CA ILE A 39 21.29 22.85 -0.38
C ILE A 39 20.48 23.00 -1.69
N LEU A 40 19.46 22.17 -1.92
CA LEU A 40 18.66 22.24 -3.13
C LEU A 40 17.69 23.44 -3.10
N PRO A 41 17.77 24.36 -4.06
CA PRO A 41 16.90 25.52 -4.11
C PRO A 41 15.51 25.17 -4.60
N GLY A 42 14.50 25.32 -3.72
CA GLY A 42 13.09 25.27 -4.09
C GLY A 42 12.54 23.90 -4.47
N ALA A 43 11.24 23.86 -4.77
CA ALA A 43 10.48 22.64 -5.02
C ALA A 43 10.91 21.89 -6.30
N ARG A 44 11.22 22.63 -7.37
CA ARG A 44 11.63 22.03 -8.65
C ARG A 44 12.94 21.25 -8.54
N ALA A 45 13.94 21.80 -7.87
CA ALA A 45 15.23 21.12 -7.66
C ALA A 45 15.05 19.85 -6.80
N ARG A 46 14.24 19.91 -5.74
CA ARG A 46 13.90 18.74 -4.91
C ARG A 46 13.22 17.65 -5.72
N LEU A 47 12.24 17.99 -6.57
CA LEU A 47 11.57 17.05 -7.45
C LEU A 47 12.52 16.37 -8.44
N ILE A 48 13.36 17.17 -9.12
CA ILE A 48 14.36 16.66 -10.06
C ILE A 48 15.31 15.68 -9.34
N PHE A 49 15.76 16.04 -8.15
CA PHE A 49 16.66 15.20 -7.36
C PHE A 49 15.99 13.87 -6.95
N ILE A 50 14.77 13.90 -6.37
CA ILE A 50 14.02 12.67 -6.02
C ILE A 50 13.85 11.78 -7.24
N HIS A 51 13.40 12.34 -8.37
CA HIS A 51 13.19 11.58 -9.59
C HIS A 51 14.49 11.07 -10.19
N GLY A 52 15.56 11.83 -10.12
CA GLY A 52 16.90 11.44 -10.55
C GLY A 52 17.41 10.23 -9.77
N VAL A 53 17.33 10.25 -8.45
CA VAL A 53 17.70 9.13 -7.58
C VAL A 53 16.83 7.89 -7.85
N ARG A 54 15.52 8.08 -8.02
CA ARG A 54 14.57 6.98 -8.25
C ARG A 54 14.76 6.29 -9.59
N LYS A 55 15.07 7.03 -10.65
CA LYS A 55 15.18 6.52 -12.04
C LYS A 55 16.46 5.76 -12.32
N LYS A 56 17.49 5.83 -11.47
CA LYS A 56 18.74 5.10 -11.69
C LYS A 56 18.48 3.58 -11.68
N PRO A 57 19.07 2.83 -12.61
CA PRO A 57 18.85 1.39 -12.71
C PRO A 57 19.48 0.59 -11.57
N PHE A 58 20.32 1.22 -10.77
CA PHE A 58 20.97 0.67 -9.58
C PHE A 58 20.83 1.61 -8.38
N ASN A 59 20.99 1.07 -7.19
CA ASN A 59 20.81 1.83 -5.96
C ASN A 59 22.01 2.75 -5.66
N ILE A 60 21.83 4.05 -5.86
CA ILE A 60 22.87 5.07 -5.56
C ILE A 60 22.71 5.70 -4.16
N ARG A 61 21.70 5.30 -3.37
CA ARG A 61 21.39 5.89 -2.07
C ARG A 61 22.53 5.85 -1.06
N PRO A 62 23.28 4.74 -0.93
CA PRO A 62 24.44 4.71 -0.05
C PRO A 62 25.47 5.78 -0.39
N LEU A 63 25.72 6.02 -1.68
CA LEU A 63 26.66 7.04 -2.16
C LEU A 63 26.18 8.47 -1.87
N LEU A 64 24.85 8.65 -1.77
CA LEU A 64 24.22 9.95 -1.46
C LEU A 64 24.00 10.16 0.04
N GLY A 65 24.50 9.27 0.91
CA GLY A 65 24.32 9.35 2.36
C GLY A 65 22.87 9.15 2.81
N ILE A 66 21.99 8.59 1.96
CA ILE A 66 20.60 8.29 2.32
C ILE A 66 20.58 7.03 3.18
N LYS A 67 20.04 7.13 4.38
CA LYS A 67 19.91 6.01 5.31
C LYS A 67 18.63 5.23 5.06
N LYS A 68 18.67 3.92 5.37
CA LYS A 68 17.46 3.10 5.42
C LYS A 68 16.55 3.58 6.55
N THR A 69 15.23 3.56 6.30
CA THR A 69 14.22 3.97 7.28
C THR A 69 13.17 2.88 7.45
N MET A 70 12.48 2.91 8.57
CA MET A 70 11.33 2.06 8.86
C MET A 70 10.05 2.85 8.52
N ASN A 71 9.25 2.32 7.62
CA ASN A 71 8.01 2.97 7.19
C ASN A 71 6.80 2.28 7.86
N PRO A 72 5.89 3.00 8.53
CA PRO A 72 4.72 2.40 9.17
C PRO A 72 3.87 1.54 8.22
N LYS A 73 3.79 1.91 6.95
CA LYS A 73 3.09 1.10 5.94
C LYS A 73 3.80 -0.22 5.62
N THR A 74 5.13 -0.26 5.71
CA THR A 74 5.88 -1.53 5.60
C THR A 74 5.51 -2.47 6.74
N LEU A 75 5.48 -1.95 7.97
CA LEU A 75 5.08 -2.71 9.16
C LEU A 75 3.63 -3.20 9.04
N ALA A 76 2.71 -2.34 8.61
CA ALA A 76 1.31 -2.69 8.41
C ALA A 76 1.11 -3.82 7.40
N LEU A 77 1.78 -3.77 6.25
CA LEU A 77 1.69 -4.83 5.23
C LEU A 77 2.26 -6.17 5.73
N CYS A 78 3.36 -6.14 6.50
CA CYS A 78 3.89 -7.33 7.15
C CYS A 78 2.93 -7.89 8.21
N LEU A 79 2.32 -7.00 9.01
CA LEU A 79 1.37 -7.38 10.03
C LEU A 79 0.12 -8.06 9.44
N SER A 80 -0.43 -7.49 8.34
CA SER A 80 -1.51 -8.14 7.59
C SER A 80 -1.11 -9.50 7.03
N ALA A 81 0.13 -9.64 6.54
CA ALA A 81 0.64 -10.93 6.06
C ALA A 81 0.76 -11.95 7.21
N TYR A 82 1.23 -11.55 8.39
CA TYR A 82 1.27 -12.42 9.57
C TYR A 82 -0.12 -12.88 10.01
N ALA A 83 -1.11 -11.99 9.97
CA ALA A 83 -2.50 -12.34 10.27
C ALA A 83 -3.02 -13.42 9.32
N ILE A 84 -2.71 -13.31 8.02
CA ILE A 84 -3.07 -14.31 7.01
C ILE A 84 -2.34 -15.64 7.25
N ILE A 85 -1.03 -15.61 7.47
CA ILE A 85 -0.21 -16.80 7.76
C ILE A 85 -0.77 -17.55 8.98
N ASN A 86 -1.21 -16.82 10.01
CA ASN A 86 -1.84 -17.43 11.18
C ASN A 86 -3.18 -18.11 10.83
N LYS A 87 -4.04 -17.44 10.07
CA LYS A 87 -5.33 -18.00 9.61
C LYS A 87 -5.16 -19.26 8.78
N MET A 88 -4.16 -19.30 7.92
CA MET A 88 -3.89 -20.45 7.03
C MET A 88 -3.14 -21.58 7.72
N LYS A 89 -2.68 -21.41 8.96
CA LYS A 89 -1.82 -22.37 9.67
C LYS A 89 -0.60 -22.80 8.84
N ILE A 90 -0.08 -21.90 7.99
CA ILE A 90 1.19 -22.09 7.26
C ILE A 90 2.31 -22.05 8.28
N ARG A 91 2.78 -23.23 8.72
CA ARG A 91 3.77 -23.32 9.82
C ARG A 91 4.80 -24.41 9.55
N PRO A 92 6.08 -24.06 9.64
CA PRO A 92 7.14 -25.06 9.49
C PRO A 92 7.35 -25.99 10.71
N GLU A 93 6.61 -25.88 11.81
CA GLU A 93 6.60 -26.78 12.99
C GLU A 93 5.65 -26.22 14.06
N VAL A 94 4.64 -26.98 14.40
CA VAL A 94 3.37 -26.52 15.01
C VAL A 94 3.49 -25.80 16.38
N SER A 95 4.45 -26.07 17.24
CA SER A 95 4.47 -25.48 18.58
C SER A 95 5.50 -24.35 18.75
N ARG A 96 6.63 -24.44 18.08
CA ARG A 96 7.71 -23.43 18.14
C ARG A 96 7.44 -22.28 17.18
N GLY A 97 6.82 -22.56 16.03
CA GLY A 97 6.46 -21.58 15.02
C GLY A 97 5.37 -20.60 15.48
N GLU A 98 4.39 -21.06 16.28
CA GLU A 98 3.31 -20.19 16.78
C GLU A 98 3.82 -19.11 17.74
N ARG A 99 4.64 -19.51 18.72
CA ARG A 99 5.23 -18.55 19.66
C ARG A 99 6.13 -17.54 18.96
N LEU A 100 6.91 -18.00 17.98
CA LEU A 100 7.79 -17.11 17.19
C LEU A 100 6.99 -16.14 16.35
N LEU A 101 5.89 -16.59 15.71
CA LEU A 101 5.01 -15.73 14.91
C LEU A 101 4.34 -14.67 15.80
N LEU A 102 3.79 -15.09 16.96
CA LEU A 102 3.20 -14.16 17.93
C LEU A 102 4.21 -13.11 18.41
N GLN A 103 5.45 -13.52 18.73
CA GLN A 103 6.50 -12.58 19.13
C GLN A 103 6.77 -11.55 18.03
N LYS A 104 6.90 -11.97 16.77
CA LYS A 104 7.08 -11.05 15.64
C LYS A 104 5.93 -10.06 15.50
N VAL A 105 4.70 -10.51 15.71
CA VAL A 105 3.50 -9.67 15.69
C VAL A 105 3.55 -8.63 16.79
N VAL A 106 3.87 -9.03 18.02
CA VAL A 106 4.01 -8.12 19.17
C VAL A 106 5.10 -7.08 18.92
N ASP A 107 6.25 -7.49 18.39
CA ASP A 107 7.36 -6.59 18.06
C ASP A 107 6.92 -5.55 17.01
N VAL A 108 6.20 -5.97 15.96
CA VAL A 108 5.72 -5.06 14.91
C VAL A 108 4.65 -4.09 15.45
N VAL A 109 3.76 -4.54 16.33
CA VAL A 109 2.77 -3.67 16.99
C VAL A 109 3.47 -2.61 17.85
N SER A 110 4.51 -2.98 18.61
CA SER A 110 5.33 -2.04 19.38
C SER A 110 5.99 -0.98 18.48
N LEU A 111 6.61 -1.40 17.39
CA LEU A 111 7.22 -0.50 16.42
C LEU A 111 6.21 0.46 15.77
N LEU A 112 4.96 0.02 15.58
CA LEU A 112 3.87 0.88 15.10
C LEU A 112 3.46 1.92 16.14
N ASP A 113 3.39 1.57 17.42
CA ASP A 113 3.10 2.55 18.48
C ASP A 113 4.25 3.58 18.64
N GLU A 114 5.49 3.13 18.59
CA GLU A 114 6.67 4.00 18.62
C GLU A 114 6.75 4.96 17.41
N SER A 115 6.28 4.52 16.23
CA SER A 115 6.29 5.33 15.00
C SER A 115 5.11 6.29 14.87
N PHE A 116 4.25 6.36 15.86
CA PHE A 116 3.09 7.25 15.88
C PHE A 116 3.50 8.74 15.97
N PRO A 117 2.81 9.68 15.29
CA PRO A 117 1.75 9.51 14.29
C PRO A 117 2.29 9.00 12.94
N TRP A 118 1.51 8.17 12.25
CA TRP A 118 1.97 7.40 11.09
C TRP A 118 2.11 8.22 9.81
N GLY A 119 3.26 8.87 9.69
CA GLY A 119 3.71 9.58 8.50
C GLY A 119 4.81 8.85 7.73
N TYR A 120 5.28 9.46 6.65
CA TYR A 120 6.48 8.95 5.97
C TYR A 120 7.74 9.26 6.80
N PRO A 121 8.68 8.30 6.95
CA PRO A 121 9.92 8.49 7.71
C PRO A 121 10.98 9.30 6.93
N PHE A 122 10.54 10.11 5.97
CA PHE A 122 11.36 10.99 5.15
C PHE A 122 10.53 12.18 4.69
N PRO A 123 11.16 13.34 4.46
CA PRO A 123 10.49 14.47 3.84
C PRO A 123 10.22 14.17 2.36
N TRP A 124 9.10 14.65 1.86
CA TRP A 124 8.67 14.37 0.50
C TRP A 124 8.21 15.64 -0.21
N GLN A 125 8.59 15.79 -1.46
CA GLN A 125 8.13 16.86 -2.34
C GLN A 125 7.27 16.25 -3.45
N SER A 126 6.00 16.61 -3.46
CA SER A 126 5.13 16.40 -4.63
C SER A 126 5.26 17.56 -5.61
N ARG A 127 4.57 17.48 -6.74
CA ARG A 127 4.47 18.63 -7.65
C ARG A 127 3.67 19.77 -7.04
N ALA A 128 2.75 19.47 -6.13
CA ALA A 128 1.81 20.42 -5.57
C ALA A 128 2.28 20.98 -4.21
N PHE A 129 2.92 20.17 -3.36
CA PHE A 129 3.25 20.56 -1.97
C PHE A 129 4.45 19.78 -1.42
N PHE A 130 5.02 20.30 -0.34
CA PHE A 130 6.09 19.66 0.44
C PHE A 130 5.51 19.08 1.73
N VAL A 131 5.91 17.88 2.06
CA VAL A 131 5.52 17.17 3.28
C VAL A 131 6.76 16.93 4.14
N PRO A 132 6.85 17.52 5.33
CA PRO A 132 7.90 17.22 6.30
C PRO A 132 7.88 15.74 6.72
N GLN A 133 9.05 15.24 7.14
CA GLN A 133 9.16 13.91 7.72
C GLN A 133 8.22 13.74 8.92
N GLY A 134 7.55 12.60 9.04
CA GLY A 134 6.68 12.27 10.16
C GLY A 134 5.28 12.89 10.09
N THR A 135 4.98 13.74 9.10
CA THR A 135 3.61 14.26 8.91
C THR A 135 2.62 13.13 8.72
N PRO A 136 1.57 13.00 9.54
CA PRO A 136 0.58 11.94 9.39
C PRO A 136 -0.12 12.02 8.03
N THR A 137 -0.41 10.86 7.44
CA THR A 137 -1.11 10.79 6.16
C THR A 137 -2.33 9.89 6.26
N ALA A 138 -3.40 10.22 5.56
CA ALA A 138 -4.60 9.40 5.43
C ALA A 138 -4.25 7.95 5.05
N VAL A 139 -3.38 7.78 4.05
CA VAL A 139 -3.02 6.47 3.50
C VAL A 139 -2.22 5.61 4.48
N ASN A 140 -1.16 6.14 5.13
CA ASN A 140 -0.40 5.33 6.08
C ASN A 140 -1.26 4.94 7.28
N THR A 141 -2.04 5.89 7.81
CA THR A 141 -2.95 5.65 8.94
C THR A 141 -3.97 4.58 8.61
N ALA A 142 -4.59 4.64 7.42
CA ALA A 142 -5.56 3.64 6.99
C ALA A 142 -4.96 2.22 6.95
N PHE A 143 -3.80 2.04 6.33
CA PHE A 143 -3.13 0.73 6.28
C PHE A 143 -2.77 0.21 7.67
N VAL A 144 -2.32 1.07 8.58
CA VAL A 144 -1.99 0.66 9.96
C VAL A 144 -3.23 0.25 10.72
N ILE A 145 -4.32 1.02 10.63
CA ILE A 145 -5.59 0.68 11.30
C ILE A 145 -6.12 -0.67 10.81
N HIS A 146 -6.14 -0.90 9.48
CA HIS A 146 -6.57 -2.18 8.93
C HIS A 146 -5.71 -3.35 9.44
N ALA A 147 -4.38 -3.20 9.40
CA ALA A 147 -3.48 -4.24 9.85
C ALA A 147 -3.61 -4.56 11.35
N LEU A 148 -3.77 -3.55 12.19
CA LEU A 148 -4.01 -3.72 13.64
C LEU A 148 -5.34 -4.41 13.92
N ALA A 149 -6.39 -4.08 13.17
CA ALA A 149 -7.70 -4.73 13.29
C ALA A 149 -7.64 -6.19 12.84
N ASP A 150 -7.00 -6.50 11.69
CA ASP A 150 -6.78 -7.87 11.22
C ASP A 150 -5.98 -8.71 12.24
N THR A 151 -5.03 -8.06 12.93
CA THR A 151 -4.21 -8.70 13.97
C THR A 151 -5.02 -8.99 15.22
N ALA A 152 -5.88 -8.06 15.66
CA ALA A 152 -6.79 -8.29 16.78
C ALA A 152 -7.67 -9.52 16.55
N GLU A 153 -8.24 -9.62 15.34
CA GLU A 153 -9.10 -10.74 14.96
C GLU A 153 -8.33 -12.08 14.86
N SER A 154 -7.08 -12.06 14.37
CA SER A 154 -6.31 -13.28 14.08
C SER A 154 -5.53 -13.81 15.29
N PHE A 155 -5.07 -12.94 16.21
CA PHE A 155 -4.21 -13.29 17.34
C PHE A 155 -4.82 -12.97 18.71
N GLU A 156 -6.05 -12.46 18.75
CA GLU A 156 -6.74 -12.03 19.96
C GLU A 156 -5.95 -10.95 20.76
N LEU A 157 -5.14 -10.15 20.04
CA LEU A 157 -4.34 -9.10 20.64
C LEU A 157 -5.13 -7.83 20.92
N LYS A 158 -4.85 -7.17 22.06
CA LYS A 158 -5.50 -5.92 22.47
C LYS A 158 -4.95 -4.71 21.71
N THR A 159 -5.21 -4.62 20.40
CA THR A 159 -4.77 -3.51 19.56
C THR A 159 -5.81 -2.39 19.42
N ALA A 160 -7.03 -2.57 19.95
CA ALA A 160 -8.15 -1.62 19.82
C ALA A 160 -7.83 -0.21 20.34
N GLY A 161 -7.01 -0.09 21.40
CA GLY A 161 -6.58 1.20 21.93
C GLY A 161 -5.73 1.99 20.91
N LEU A 162 -4.80 1.32 20.23
CA LEU A 162 -3.95 1.93 19.21
C LEU A 162 -4.75 2.25 17.94
N VAL A 163 -5.71 1.41 17.54
CA VAL A 163 -6.65 1.67 16.45
C VAL A 163 -7.44 2.95 16.71
N LYS A 164 -8.07 3.07 17.89
CA LYS A 164 -8.85 4.27 18.28
C LYS A 164 -7.96 5.52 18.38
N LYS A 165 -6.76 5.40 18.97
CA LYS A 165 -5.77 6.49 19.05
C LYS A 165 -5.42 7.00 17.65
N GLY A 166 -5.18 6.10 16.71
CA GLY A 166 -4.85 6.45 15.31
C GLY A 166 -6.00 7.14 14.59
N ALA A 167 -7.22 6.60 14.68
CA ALA A 167 -8.42 7.17 14.08
C ALA A 167 -8.74 8.56 14.66
N ALA A 168 -8.75 8.70 15.98
CA ALA A 168 -8.99 9.99 16.63
C ALA A 168 -7.93 11.05 16.28
N ASN A 169 -6.66 10.65 16.17
CA ASN A 169 -5.59 11.56 15.80
C ASN A 169 -5.75 12.05 14.34
N ILE A 170 -6.00 11.14 13.40
CA ILE A 170 -6.09 11.52 11.99
C ILE A 170 -7.31 12.40 11.72
N LEU A 171 -8.45 12.17 12.40
CA LEU A 171 -9.65 13.00 12.34
C LEU A 171 -9.39 14.44 12.84
N LYS A 172 -8.51 14.60 13.83
CA LYS A 172 -8.12 15.92 14.34
C LYS A 172 -7.10 16.63 13.47
N CYS A 173 -6.27 15.88 12.75
CA CYS A 173 -5.15 16.42 11.98
C CYS A 173 -5.52 16.84 10.56
N LEU A 174 -6.33 16.02 9.86
CA LEU A 174 -6.64 16.26 8.45
C LEU A 174 -7.65 17.39 8.27
N ASN A 175 -7.48 18.13 7.19
CA ASN A 175 -8.48 19.05 6.73
C ASN A 175 -9.68 18.27 6.16
N ARG A 176 -10.86 18.79 6.39
CA ARG A 176 -12.10 18.19 5.90
C ARG A 176 -12.92 19.23 5.14
N SER A 177 -13.34 18.90 3.93
CA SER A 177 -14.25 19.75 3.16
C SER A 177 -15.67 19.72 3.73
N HIS A 178 -16.52 20.65 3.32
CA HIS A 178 -17.90 20.73 3.80
C HIS A 178 -18.76 19.52 3.39
N ASP A 179 -18.39 18.82 2.30
CA ASP A 179 -19.01 17.58 1.84
C ASP A 179 -18.42 16.31 2.48
N GLY A 180 -17.53 16.48 3.46
CA GLY A 180 -16.97 15.37 4.24
C GLY A 180 -15.69 14.76 3.72
N PHE A 181 -15.14 15.24 2.58
CA PHE A 181 -13.92 14.70 1.99
C PHE A 181 -12.67 15.08 2.82
N PHE A 182 -11.82 14.12 3.16
CA PHE A 182 -10.57 14.34 3.89
C PHE A 182 -9.39 14.61 2.97
N SER A 183 -8.51 15.54 3.36
CA SER A 183 -7.24 15.80 2.70
C SER A 183 -6.27 14.60 2.80
N TYR A 184 -5.22 14.59 1.97
CA TYR A 184 -4.17 13.56 2.04
C TYR A 184 -3.29 13.72 3.28
N THR A 185 -2.94 14.97 3.62
CA THR A 185 -2.17 15.38 4.80
C THR A 185 -2.79 16.62 5.45
N PRO A 186 -2.39 16.99 6.70
CA PRO A 186 -2.83 18.25 7.31
C PRO A 186 -2.35 19.52 6.58
N LEU A 187 -1.47 19.39 5.60
CA LEU A 187 -0.83 20.50 4.88
C LEU A 187 -1.43 20.76 3.49
N ASP A 188 -2.48 20.04 3.13
CA ASP A 188 -3.16 20.16 1.84
C ASP A 188 -4.68 20.12 2.00
N ASN A 189 -5.39 20.43 0.92
CA ASN A 189 -6.86 20.33 0.82
C ASN A 189 -7.28 19.54 -0.43
N TYR A 190 -6.37 18.77 -1.02
CA TYR A 190 -6.64 18.04 -2.26
C TYR A 190 -7.56 16.85 -2.04
N ARG A 191 -8.53 16.70 -2.93
CA ARG A 191 -9.46 15.56 -2.97
C ARG A 191 -8.83 14.40 -3.74
N ILE A 192 -8.19 13.49 -2.99
CA ILE A 192 -7.52 12.29 -3.52
C ILE A 192 -8.36 11.06 -3.18
N HIS A 193 -9.04 10.48 -4.16
CA HIS A 193 -10.07 9.46 -3.96
C HIS A 193 -9.59 8.22 -3.22
N ASN A 194 -8.48 7.64 -3.62
CA ASN A 194 -7.96 6.46 -2.92
C ASN A 194 -7.55 6.74 -1.47
N ALA A 195 -7.09 7.95 -1.17
CA ALA A 195 -6.71 8.32 0.20
C ALA A 195 -7.95 8.48 1.08
N ASN A 196 -8.98 9.17 0.57
CA ASN A 196 -10.23 9.39 1.28
C ASN A 196 -10.99 8.07 1.51
N LEU A 197 -11.16 7.23 0.48
CA LEU A 197 -11.85 5.94 0.61
C LEU A 197 -11.12 4.94 1.52
N LEU A 198 -9.77 4.86 1.43
CA LEU A 198 -8.98 4.06 2.36
C LEU A 198 -9.17 4.54 3.81
N LEU A 199 -9.13 5.87 4.01
CA LEU A 199 -9.36 6.43 5.35
C LEU A 199 -10.78 6.14 5.85
N ALA A 200 -11.80 6.35 5.00
CA ALA A 200 -13.19 6.02 5.34
C ALA A 200 -13.33 4.56 5.77
N SER A 201 -12.76 3.63 5.01
CA SER A 201 -12.80 2.20 5.35
C SER A 201 -12.08 1.86 6.67
N ALA A 202 -11.00 2.57 6.99
CA ALA A 202 -10.29 2.41 8.25
C ALA A 202 -11.05 3.01 9.43
N LEU A 203 -11.67 4.17 9.26
CA LEU A 203 -12.53 4.81 10.26
C LEU A 203 -13.73 3.92 10.60
N ALA A 204 -14.37 3.30 9.59
CA ALA A 204 -15.44 2.33 9.78
C ALA A 204 -15.01 1.17 10.70
N ARG A 205 -13.83 0.59 10.44
CA ARG A 205 -13.26 -0.49 11.29
C ARG A 205 -12.87 -0.02 12.69
N ALA A 206 -12.55 1.27 12.85
CA ALA A 206 -12.22 1.86 14.15
C ALA A 206 -13.46 2.29 14.96
N GLY A 207 -14.68 2.15 14.42
CA GLY A 207 -15.94 2.50 15.06
C GLY A 207 -16.38 3.96 14.88
N PHE A 208 -15.81 4.70 13.93
CA PHE A 208 -16.18 6.06 13.55
C PHE A 208 -17.09 6.00 12.30
N ALA A 209 -18.32 5.49 12.50
CA ALA A 209 -19.22 5.14 11.41
C ALA A 209 -19.73 6.36 10.61
N ASP A 210 -20.08 7.45 11.31
CA ASP A 210 -20.63 8.65 10.67
C ASP A 210 -19.58 9.35 9.80
N GLU A 211 -18.37 9.56 10.31
CA GLU A 211 -17.27 10.16 9.56
C GLU A 211 -16.84 9.28 8.39
N ALA A 212 -16.85 7.96 8.58
CA ALA A 212 -16.56 7.01 7.53
C ALA A 212 -17.58 7.07 6.39
N MET A 213 -18.86 7.09 6.73
CA MET A 213 -19.96 7.14 5.76
C MET A 213 -19.95 8.44 4.97
N GLU A 214 -19.80 9.57 5.65
CA GLU A 214 -19.76 10.88 5.00
C GLU A 214 -18.56 11.00 4.05
N ALA A 215 -17.38 10.59 4.48
CA ALA A 215 -16.18 10.60 3.63
C ALA A 215 -16.31 9.67 2.42
N ALA A 216 -16.90 8.48 2.60
CA ALA A 216 -17.11 7.55 1.50
C ALA A 216 -18.11 8.10 0.47
N ARG A 217 -19.25 8.64 0.93
CA ARG A 217 -20.27 9.26 0.06
C ARG A 217 -19.70 10.43 -0.74
N ALA A 218 -18.83 11.25 -0.14
CA ALA A 218 -18.16 12.35 -0.83
C ALA A 218 -17.33 11.87 -2.04
N SER A 219 -16.62 10.75 -1.92
CA SER A 219 -15.92 10.16 -3.07
C SER A 219 -16.85 9.49 -4.07
N ILE A 220 -17.89 8.78 -3.59
CA ILE A 220 -18.85 8.07 -4.47
C ILE A 220 -19.63 9.05 -5.35
N ALA A 221 -20.02 10.20 -4.82
CA ALA A 221 -20.69 11.25 -5.58
C ALA A 221 -19.89 11.75 -6.81
N LEU A 222 -18.57 11.52 -6.81
CA LEU A 222 -17.66 11.89 -7.89
C LEU A 222 -17.26 10.71 -8.79
N GLN A 223 -17.88 9.52 -8.61
CA GLN A 223 -17.66 8.39 -9.52
C GLN A 223 -18.16 8.74 -10.93
N ARG A 224 -17.30 8.52 -11.92
CA ARG A 224 -17.66 8.74 -13.33
C ARG A 224 -18.68 7.70 -13.82
N LEU A 225 -19.40 8.04 -14.88
CA LEU A 225 -20.40 7.14 -15.47
C LEU A 225 -19.82 5.78 -15.92
N ASP A 226 -18.55 5.75 -16.33
CA ASP A 226 -17.83 4.53 -16.68
C ASP A 226 -17.35 3.71 -15.49
N GLY A 227 -17.63 4.16 -14.27
CA GLY A 227 -17.22 3.53 -13.01
C GLY A 227 -15.83 3.93 -12.51
N SER A 228 -15.10 4.76 -13.23
CA SER A 228 -13.76 5.17 -12.86
C SER A 228 -13.72 6.34 -11.88
N TRP A 229 -12.57 6.49 -11.23
CA TRP A 229 -12.13 7.71 -10.58
C TRP A 229 -10.75 8.10 -11.11
N PRO A 230 -10.49 9.40 -11.33
CA PRO A 230 -9.12 9.89 -11.47
C PRO A 230 -8.39 9.72 -10.12
N TYR A 231 -7.09 9.94 -10.10
CA TYR A 231 -6.34 9.97 -8.83
C TYR A 231 -6.91 11.01 -7.85
N GLY A 232 -7.27 12.20 -8.36
CA GLY A 232 -7.92 13.27 -7.60
C GLY A 232 -8.55 14.31 -8.50
N GLU A 233 -9.24 15.30 -7.88
CA GLU A 233 -10.12 16.24 -8.61
C GLU A 233 -9.49 17.63 -8.84
N ASP A 234 -8.83 18.20 -7.87
CA ASP A 234 -8.57 19.65 -7.81
C ASP A 234 -7.44 20.15 -8.69
N HIS A 235 -6.80 19.31 -9.49
CA HIS A 235 -5.69 19.69 -10.36
C HIS A 235 -5.55 18.74 -11.55
N GLU A 236 -5.25 19.29 -12.74
CA GLU A 236 -5.02 18.50 -13.96
C GLU A 236 -3.98 17.38 -13.78
N MET A 237 -2.95 17.61 -12.95
CA MET A 237 -1.97 16.60 -12.62
C MET A 237 -2.54 15.37 -11.91
N PHE A 238 -3.75 15.43 -11.39
CA PHE A 238 -4.45 14.35 -10.68
C PHE A 238 -5.47 13.63 -11.57
N SER A 239 -5.68 14.09 -12.80
CA SER A 239 -6.69 13.53 -13.73
C SER A 239 -6.37 12.14 -14.26
N TYR A 240 -5.17 11.59 -13.97
CA TYR A 240 -4.78 10.28 -14.45
C TYR A 240 -5.47 9.15 -13.68
N ILE A 241 -5.63 8.02 -14.39
CA ILE A 241 -6.12 6.77 -13.81
C ILE A 241 -5.00 5.74 -13.92
N ASP A 242 -4.62 5.14 -12.81
CA ASP A 242 -3.63 4.06 -12.78
C ASP A 242 -4.16 2.81 -12.06
N ASN A 243 -3.45 1.73 -12.25
CA ASN A 243 -3.89 0.42 -11.79
C ASN A 243 -3.92 0.33 -10.26
N PHE A 244 -2.84 0.71 -9.57
CA PHE A 244 -2.75 0.44 -8.12
C PHE A 244 -3.60 1.38 -7.27
N HIS A 245 -3.82 2.65 -7.67
CA HIS A 245 -4.75 3.53 -6.97
C HIS A 245 -6.20 3.08 -7.17
N THR A 246 -6.57 2.63 -8.39
CA THR A 246 -7.88 2.01 -8.62
C THR A 246 -8.04 0.72 -7.80
N GLY A 247 -6.97 -0.10 -7.69
CA GLY A 247 -6.96 -1.26 -6.79
C GLY A 247 -7.21 -0.88 -5.33
N PHE A 248 -6.63 0.23 -4.83
CA PHE A 248 -6.90 0.72 -3.47
C PHE A 248 -8.34 1.17 -3.28
N VAL A 249 -8.94 1.83 -4.27
CA VAL A 249 -10.37 2.19 -4.25
C VAL A 249 -11.23 0.93 -4.10
N ILE A 250 -10.96 -0.11 -4.91
CA ILE A 250 -11.69 -1.39 -4.84
C ILE A 250 -11.56 -2.03 -3.45
N LEU A 251 -10.33 -2.12 -2.91
CA LEU A 251 -10.08 -2.70 -1.58
C LEU A 251 -10.81 -1.92 -0.47
N ALA A 252 -10.86 -0.60 -0.56
CA ALA A 252 -11.58 0.25 0.38
C ALA A 252 -13.10 0.03 0.29
N LEU A 253 -13.66 -0.04 -0.93
CA LEU A 253 -15.10 -0.29 -1.14
C LEU A 253 -15.50 -1.69 -0.69
N ILE A 254 -14.66 -2.73 -0.89
CA ILE A 254 -14.89 -4.06 -0.33
C ILE A 254 -14.99 -4.01 1.20
N SER A 255 -14.08 -3.27 1.84
CA SER A 255 -14.10 -3.11 3.30
C SER A 255 -15.34 -2.35 3.79
N LEU A 256 -15.72 -1.27 3.11
CA LEU A 256 -16.92 -0.49 3.41
C LEU A 256 -18.19 -1.32 3.22
N LYS A 257 -18.29 -2.09 2.13
CA LYS A 257 -19.41 -3.01 1.89
C LYS A 257 -19.53 -4.07 3.00
N LYS A 258 -18.42 -4.61 3.47
CA LYS A 258 -18.41 -5.55 4.61
C LYS A 258 -18.96 -4.94 5.90
N THR A 259 -18.76 -3.63 6.12
CA THR A 259 -19.18 -2.94 7.34
C THR A 259 -20.60 -2.39 7.24
N PHE A 260 -20.97 -1.79 6.12
CA PHE A 260 -22.21 -1.02 5.94
C PHE A 260 -23.24 -1.67 5.00
N GLY A 261 -22.89 -2.80 4.35
CA GLY A 261 -23.80 -3.51 3.46
C GLY A 261 -23.88 -2.95 2.04
N ASP A 262 -25.04 -3.09 1.41
CA ASP A 262 -25.21 -2.93 -0.05
C ASP A 262 -25.11 -1.50 -0.57
N GLU A 263 -25.11 -0.47 0.27
CA GLU A 263 -24.91 0.92 -0.17
C GLU A 263 -23.65 1.09 -1.04
N PHE A 264 -22.63 0.28 -0.78
CA PHE A 264 -21.36 0.29 -1.52
C PHE A 264 -21.31 -0.76 -2.65
N GLY A 265 -22.39 -1.50 -2.89
CA GLY A 265 -22.46 -2.57 -3.89
C GLY A 265 -22.32 -2.04 -5.32
N GLU A 266 -23.20 -1.13 -5.74
CA GLU A 266 -23.22 -0.56 -7.09
C GLU A 266 -21.92 0.19 -7.45
N PRO A 267 -21.38 1.11 -6.60
CA PRO A 267 -20.11 1.76 -6.88
C PRO A 267 -18.94 0.77 -7.00
N LEU A 268 -18.93 -0.29 -6.19
CA LEU A 268 -17.92 -1.35 -6.26
C LEU A 268 -18.01 -2.14 -7.57
N GLU A 269 -19.21 -2.56 -7.98
CA GLU A 269 -19.42 -3.29 -9.23
C GLU A 269 -18.96 -2.49 -10.45
N LYS A 270 -19.32 -1.21 -10.53
CA LYS A 270 -18.90 -0.31 -11.61
C LYS A 270 -17.38 -0.17 -11.72
N VAL A 271 -16.69 0.04 -10.58
CA VAL A 271 -15.22 0.20 -10.61
C VAL A 271 -14.51 -1.13 -10.89
N VAL A 272 -15.03 -2.25 -10.42
CA VAL A 272 -14.47 -3.58 -10.71
C VAL A 272 -14.56 -3.89 -12.21
N ASP A 273 -15.69 -3.57 -12.82
CA ASP A 273 -15.92 -3.75 -14.24
C ASP A 273 -14.99 -2.86 -15.08
N PHE A 274 -14.89 -1.56 -14.71
CA PHE A 274 -13.92 -0.65 -15.30
C PHE A 274 -12.47 -1.18 -15.16
N TYR A 275 -12.07 -1.62 -13.96
CA TYR A 275 -10.74 -2.12 -13.66
C TYR A 275 -10.36 -3.31 -14.52
N LYS A 276 -11.27 -4.30 -14.61
CA LYS A 276 -11.05 -5.51 -15.40
C LYS A 276 -10.92 -5.24 -16.89
N ARG A 277 -11.70 -4.29 -17.43
CA ARG A 277 -11.70 -3.97 -18.86
C ARG A 277 -10.57 -3.05 -19.30
N ASN A 278 -10.16 -2.08 -18.46
CA ASN A 278 -9.31 -0.97 -18.91
C ASN A 278 -7.90 -0.97 -18.33
N LEU A 279 -7.64 -1.70 -17.22
CA LEU A 279 -6.36 -1.64 -16.52
C LEU A 279 -5.53 -2.93 -16.62
N PHE A 280 -5.88 -3.80 -17.57
CA PHE A 280 -5.11 -4.98 -17.96
C PHE A 280 -4.89 -5.01 -19.47
N GLY A 281 -3.70 -5.46 -19.89
CA GLY A 281 -3.40 -5.68 -21.29
C GLY A 281 -4.06 -6.96 -21.83
N SER A 282 -3.99 -7.16 -23.14
CA SER A 282 -4.51 -8.38 -23.82
C SER A 282 -3.84 -9.66 -23.33
N ASP A 283 -2.64 -9.59 -22.77
CA ASP A 283 -1.92 -10.69 -22.11
C ASP A 283 -2.36 -10.95 -20.66
N GLY A 284 -3.30 -10.16 -20.14
CA GLY A 284 -3.81 -10.23 -18.78
C GLY A 284 -2.90 -9.61 -17.70
N LEU A 285 -1.77 -9.01 -18.09
CA LEU A 285 -0.88 -8.31 -17.16
C LEU A 285 -1.39 -6.89 -16.88
N PRO A 286 -1.15 -6.36 -15.66
CA PRO A 286 -1.64 -5.03 -15.30
C PRO A 286 -0.90 -3.94 -16.08
N LEU A 287 -1.65 -2.96 -16.56
CA LEU A 287 -1.11 -1.73 -17.12
C LEU A 287 -0.66 -0.81 -15.98
N TRP A 288 0.38 -0.03 -16.20
CA TRP A 288 0.79 0.99 -15.22
C TRP A 288 -0.27 2.09 -15.10
N ARG A 289 -0.80 2.55 -16.24
CA ARG A 289 -1.92 3.48 -16.37
C ARG A 289 -2.83 3.02 -17.50
N ILE A 290 -4.01 3.57 -17.58
CA ILE A 290 -5.00 3.25 -18.61
C ILE A 290 -4.42 3.37 -20.05
N ASP A 291 -3.49 4.32 -20.26
CA ASP A 291 -2.86 4.63 -21.55
C ASP A 291 -1.45 4.08 -21.69
N ARG A 292 -0.91 3.41 -20.64
CA ARG A 292 0.52 3.06 -20.56
C ARG A 292 0.77 1.71 -19.91
N ARG A 293 1.41 0.85 -20.67
CA ARG A 293 1.92 -0.42 -20.17
C ARG A 293 3.17 -0.27 -19.31
N TYR A 294 4.13 0.52 -19.78
CA TYR A 294 5.46 0.66 -19.17
C TYR A 294 5.59 1.92 -18.32
N PRO A 295 6.44 1.84 -17.26
CA PRO A 295 7.18 0.67 -16.82
C PRO A 295 6.28 -0.40 -16.22
N LEU A 296 6.63 -1.70 -16.35
CA LEU A 296 6.07 -2.72 -15.48
C LEU A 296 6.57 -2.41 -14.07
N ASP A 297 5.66 -2.22 -13.14
CA ASP A 297 5.97 -1.76 -11.78
C ASP A 297 5.58 -2.83 -10.77
N VAL A 298 6.51 -3.21 -9.90
CA VAL A 298 6.31 -4.26 -8.89
C VAL A 298 5.10 -3.99 -7.99
N HIS A 299 4.88 -2.74 -7.63
CA HIS A 299 3.75 -2.35 -6.78
C HIS A 299 2.42 -2.53 -7.51
N THR A 300 2.35 -2.14 -8.78
CA THR A 300 1.16 -2.37 -9.62
C THR A 300 0.82 -3.86 -9.70
N PHE A 301 1.81 -4.74 -9.92
CA PHE A 301 1.58 -6.19 -9.95
C PHE A 301 1.13 -6.75 -8.61
N ALA A 302 1.74 -6.31 -7.52
CA ALA A 302 1.39 -6.75 -6.18
C ALA A 302 -0.03 -6.33 -5.79
N VAL A 303 -0.40 -5.06 -6.02
CA VAL A 303 -1.75 -4.57 -5.73
C VAL A 303 -2.77 -5.28 -6.61
N ALA A 304 -2.49 -5.46 -7.91
CA ALA A 304 -3.40 -6.16 -8.83
C ALA A 304 -3.64 -7.61 -8.39
N ALA A 305 -2.59 -8.35 -8.00
CA ALA A 305 -2.71 -9.73 -7.53
C ALA A 305 -3.57 -9.83 -6.26
N GLY A 306 -3.29 -8.97 -5.26
CA GLY A 306 -4.06 -8.94 -4.02
C GLY A 306 -5.50 -8.48 -4.21
N THR A 307 -5.76 -7.50 -5.09
CA THR A 307 -7.11 -7.04 -5.43
C THR A 307 -7.91 -8.15 -6.11
N MET A 308 -7.32 -8.89 -7.07
CA MET A 308 -7.99 -10.03 -7.70
C MET A 308 -8.29 -11.14 -6.69
N ALA A 309 -7.39 -11.40 -5.73
CA ALA A 309 -7.63 -12.35 -4.64
C ALA A 309 -8.82 -11.94 -3.76
N GLU A 310 -8.92 -10.67 -3.37
CA GLU A 310 -10.05 -10.14 -2.57
C GLU A 310 -11.39 -10.15 -3.33
N LEU A 311 -11.35 -10.08 -4.67
CA LEU A 311 -12.52 -10.20 -5.53
C LEU A 311 -12.94 -11.66 -5.81
N GLY A 312 -12.22 -12.66 -5.28
CA GLY A 312 -12.48 -14.07 -5.55
C GLY A 312 -12.03 -14.54 -6.93
N GLU A 313 -11.29 -13.73 -7.69
CA GLU A 313 -10.74 -14.04 -9.01
C GLU A 313 -9.46 -14.88 -8.89
N THR A 314 -9.56 -16.03 -8.22
CA THR A 314 -8.41 -16.84 -7.80
C THR A 314 -7.46 -17.18 -8.93
N GLN A 315 -7.96 -17.62 -10.10
CA GLN A 315 -7.10 -17.98 -11.23
C GLN A 315 -6.31 -16.80 -11.78
N LYS A 316 -6.93 -15.62 -11.81
CA LYS A 316 -6.26 -14.38 -12.24
C LYS A 316 -5.25 -13.92 -11.19
N ALA A 317 -5.59 -14.01 -9.92
CA ALA A 317 -4.69 -13.71 -8.81
C ALA A 317 -3.43 -14.60 -8.84
N LEU A 318 -3.58 -15.90 -9.04
CA LEU A 318 -2.47 -16.85 -9.18
C LEU A 318 -1.55 -16.52 -10.36
N LYS A 319 -2.11 -16.21 -11.53
CA LYS A 319 -1.33 -15.80 -12.71
C LYS A 319 -0.54 -14.50 -12.44
N LEU A 320 -1.15 -13.54 -11.76
CA LEU A 320 -0.50 -12.27 -11.42
C LEU A 320 0.60 -12.45 -10.35
N ALA A 321 0.39 -13.30 -9.36
CA ALA A 321 1.40 -13.64 -8.37
C ALA A 321 2.58 -14.39 -8.99
N ASP A 322 2.34 -15.31 -9.92
CA ASP A 322 3.41 -15.99 -10.67
C ASP A 322 4.21 -14.99 -11.51
N ALA A 323 3.53 -14.08 -12.23
CA ALA A 323 4.18 -13.01 -12.98
C ALA A 323 4.98 -12.06 -12.08
N LEU A 324 4.46 -11.71 -10.89
CA LEU A 324 5.16 -10.89 -9.89
C LEU A 324 6.48 -11.54 -9.46
N ILE A 325 6.45 -12.85 -9.15
CA ILE A 325 7.65 -13.61 -8.80
C ILE A 325 8.63 -13.67 -9.98
N HIS A 326 8.15 -14.09 -11.14
CA HIS A 326 9.00 -14.30 -12.31
C HIS A 326 9.67 -13.01 -12.81
N LEU A 327 8.90 -11.91 -12.83
CA LEU A 327 9.40 -10.65 -13.37
C LEU A 327 10.27 -9.86 -12.38
N PHE A 328 10.00 -9.93 -11.09
CA PHE A 328 10.60 -8.99 -10.15
C PHE A 328 11.41 -9.63 -9.03
N MET A 329 11.16 -10.90 -8.67
CA MET A 329 11.80 -11.53 -7.53
C MET A 329 13.11 -12.24 -7.94
N ASN A 330 14.16 -12.04 -7.20
CA ASN A 330 15.39 -12.80 -7.35
C ASN A 330 15.42 -14.05 -6.45
N ARG A 331 16.47 -14.87 -6.58
CA ARG A 331 16.62 -16.11 -5.82
C ARG A 331 16.67 -15.92 -4.30
N GLU A 332 17.10 -14.74 -3.84
CA GLU A 332 17.17 -14.38 -2.41
C GLU A 332 15.82 -13.88 -1.84
N GLY A 333 14.79 -13.71 -2.68
CA GLY A 333 13.49 -13.18 -2.25
C GLY A 333 13.36 -11.66 -2.35
N ARG A 334 14.31 -10.96 -3.00
CA ARG A 334 14.27 -9.50 -3.20
C ARG A 334 13.43 -9.15 -4.43
N PHE A 335 12.49 -8.24 -4.26
CA PHE A 335 11.74 -7.66 -5.36
C PHE A 335 12.46 -6.44 -5.91
N GLY A 336 12.77 -6.43 -7.22
CA GLY A 336 13.23 -5.25 -7.93
C GLY A 336 12.09 -4.28 -8.24
N TYR A 337 12.41 -3.05 -8.59
CA TYR A 337 11.45 -1.95 -8.66
C TYR A 337 10.62 -1.94 -9.95
N GLN A 338 11.24 -1.66 -11.09
CA GLN A 338 10.54 -1.41 -12.35
C GLN A 338 11.29 -1.98 -13.55
N ARG A 339 10.54 -2.58 -14.49
CA ARG A 339 11.04 -3.00 -15.79
C ARG A 339 10.52 -2.06 -16.89
N GLY A 340 11.42 -1.30 -17.49
CA GLY A 340 11.19 -0.62 -18.77
C GLY A 340 11.28 -1.59 -19.94
N ARG A 341 11.16 -1.08 -21.17
CA ARG A 341 11.36 -1.90 -22.38
C ARG A 341 12.80 -2.45 -22.47
N PHE A 342 13.81 -1.67 -22.05
CA PHE A 342 15.23 -1.99 -22.22
C PHE A 342 16.00 -2.02 -20.89
N ILE A 343 15.49 -1.38 -19.84
CA ILE A 343 16.20 -1.20 -18.57
C ILE A 343 15.38 -1.78 -17.43
N TYR A 344 16.04 -2.59 -16.60
CA TYR A 344 15.48 -3.09 -15.35
C TYR A 344 16.12 -2.37 -14.16
N ASN A 345 15.33 -1.58 -13.44
CA ASN A 345 15.72 -1.02 -12.15
C ASN A 345 15.53 -2.09 -11.07
N ARG A 346 16.64 -2.69 -10.63
CA ARG A 346 16.67 -3.78 -9.65
C ARG A 346 16.69 -3.30 -8.18
N THR A 347 16.60 -1.98 -7.95
CA THR A 347 16.60 -1.45 -6.58
C THR A 347 15.46 -2.09 -5.78
N ASN A 348 15.81 -2.64 -4.61
CA ASN A 348 14.82 -3.16 -3.68
C ASN A 348 14.35 -2.04 -2.76
N TYR A 349 13.04 -1.82 -2.70
CA TYR A 349 12.39 -0.85 -1.82
C TYR A 349 11.51 -1.57 -0.81
N ALA A 350 11.74 -1.30 0.50
CA ALA A 350 11.04 -2.01 1.57
C ALA A 350 9.52 -1.86 1.47
N ARG A 351 9.02 -0.62 1.37
CA ARG A 351 7.58 -0.37 1.27
C ARG A 351 7.03 -0.68 -0.12
N TRP A 352 7.66 -0.16 -1.18
CA TRP A 352 7.08 -0.14 -2.53
C TRP A 352 7.04 -1.50 -3.22
N GLY A 353 8.08 -2.31 -3.04
CA GLY A 353 8.18 -3.63 -3.67
C GLY A 353 8.11 -4.77 -2.68
N GLN A 354 8.96 -4.75 -1.63
CA GLN A 354 9.13 -5.90 -0.76
C GLN A 354 7.88 -6.18 0.08
N ALA A 355 7.37 -5.20 0.83
CA ALA A 355 6.21 -5.40 1.69
C ALA A 355 4.92 -5.62 0.90
N TRP A 356 4.74 -4.92 -0.23
CA TRP A 356 3.61 -5.18 -1.12
C TRP A 356 3.66 -6.56 -1.76
N GLY A 357 4.85 -7.04 -2.14
CA GLY A 357 5.03 -8.40 -2.62
C GLY A 357 4.66 -9.44 -1.56
N VAL A 358 5.11 -9.24 -0.32
CA VAL A 358 4.74 -10.09 0.83
C VAL A 358 3.22 -10.11 1.04
N TRP A 359 2.59 -8.94 1.10
CA TRP A 359 1.14 -8.81 1.26
C TRP A 359 0.37 -9.51 0.13
N ALA A 360 0.77 -9.28 -1.12
CA ALA A 360 0.10 -9.87 -2.27
C ALA A 360 0.19 -11.40 -2.29
N LEU A 361 1.39 -11.95 -2.02
CA LEU A 361 1.58 -13.40 -1.96
C LEU A 361 0.74 -14.04 -0.84
N ALA A 362 0.67 -13.40 0.34
CA ALA A 362 -0.18 -13.87 1.43
C ALA A 362 -1.67 -13.84 1.05
N LYS A 363 -2.16 -12.77 0.42
CA LYS A 363 -3.55 -12.64 -0.05
C LYS A 363 -3.91 -13.69 -1.09
N VAL A 364 -3.03 -13.93 -2.06
CA VAL A 364 -3.27 -14.93 -3.12
C VAL A 364 -3.27 -16.34 -2.54
N LEU A 365 -2.36 -16.65 -1.61
CA LEU A 365 -2.36 -17.93 -0.90
C LEU A 365 -3.65 -18.17 -0.11
N LEU A 366 -4.18 -17.14 0.56
CA LEU A 366 -5.45 -17.26 1.31
C LEU A 366 -6.64 -17.54 0.39
N ALA A 367 -6.61 -17.05 -0.84
CA ALA A 367 -7.68 -17.22 -1.83
C ALA A 367 -7.57 -18.49 -2.67
N SER A 368 -6.45 -19.22 -2.58
CA SER A 368 -6.17 -20.44 -3.35
C SER A 368 -6.37 -21.72 -2.54
#